data_c1d61d60c678bbde00979b284ed9b5e6
#
_entry.id   c1d61d60c678bbde00979b284ed9b5e6
#
_cell.length_a   1.000
_cell.length_b   1.000
_cell.length_c   1.000
_cell.angle_alpha   90.00
_cell.angle_beta   90.00
_cell.angle_gamma   90.00
#
_symmetry.space_group_name_H-M   'P 1'
#
loop_
_entity.id
_entity.type
_entity.pdbx_description
1 polymer ?
#
loop_
_entity_poly.entity_id
_entity_poly.type
_entity_poly.pdbx_seq_one_letter_code
_entity_poly.pdbx_strand_id
1 'polypeptide(L)'
;MQPTTTGDLLELMESYIASAALGAAMELGLFWLLAEQPRDAAGVGEALGVPEKRCEHWLELLSSMGLLEELAKAYAPSSSARTAILEAYSQDTWALLAQEAREQFPAFHDLALRIREPDSTWAPQEPTLPDYVARMGERPERARRFTRMLYEIHQPLADELANSLDMTGVERLMDLGGGSGVVSLALLHRHPRLAATVVDVANVCKAGHEIAVENSMEERLAFHAADFLRDELPRGFDMVLECDVGIYGEALFRRLGALLNPDGRLVIVDRFARAEGVAQLSLLYRAFLASLGIGDFTIHTVVEIQTMLAQADFQVLSESTLPSGRIVIGART
;
A
#
# COMPACT_ATOMS: atom_id res chain seq x y z
N MET A 1 -4.00 10.38 18.65
CA MET A 1 -4.04 11.17 19.91
C MET A 1 -5.15 12.19 19.77
N GLN A 2 -6.07 12.31 20.74
CA GLN A 2 -7.06 13.39 20.76
C GLN A 2 -6.53 14.49 21.69
N PRO A 3 -6.15 15.67 21.17
CA PRO A 3 -5.63 16.75 21.99
C PRO A 3 -6.70 17.29 22.94
N THR A 4 -6.37 17.45 24.21
CA THR A 4 -7.28 17.92 25.27
C THR A 4 -6.79 19.20 25.94
N THR A 5 -5.54 19.57 25.75
CA THR A 5 -4.90 20.75 26.30
C THR A 5 -4.23 21.59 25.21
N THR A 6 -3.91 22.86 25.53
CA THR A 6 -3.10 23.71 24.64
C THR A 6 -1.71 23.09 24.39
N GLY A 7 -1.13 22.42 25.38
CA GLY A 7 0.15 21.70 25.22
C GLY A 7 0.05 20.63 24.15
N ASP A 8 -0.99 19.77 24.21
CA ASP A 8 -1.22 18.73 23.22
C ASP A 8 -1.36 19.28 21.79
N LEU A 9 -1.97 20.47 21.65
CA LEU A 9 -2.12 21.11 20.33
C LEU A 9 -0.78 21.64 19.80
N LEU A 10 0.07 22.20 20.67
CA LEU A 10 1.40 22.65 20.30
C LEU A 10 2.30 21.46 19.89
N GLU A 11 2.26 20.37 20.65
CA GLU A 11 2.97 19.12 20.30
C GLU A 11 2.46 18.55 18.96
N LEU A 12 1.15 18.57 18.72
CA LEU A 12 0.59 18.13 17.44
C LEU A 12 1.08 19.01 16.27
N MET A 13 1.18 20.32 16.47
CA MET A 13 1.71 21.23 15.43
C MET A 13 3.19 20.99 15.13
N GLU A 14 3.97 20.47 16.07
CA GLU A 14 5.40 20.16 15.90
C GLU A 14 5.64 18.69 15.49
N SER A 15 4.60 17.85 15.45
CA SER A 15 4.72 16.40 15.17
C SER A 15 5.37 16.07 13.83
N TYR A 16 5.34 16.99 12.85
CA TYR A 16 6.04 16.84 11.58
C TYR A 16 7.56 16.69 11.75
N ILE A 17 8.16 17.28 12.81
CA ILE A 17 9.59 17.13 13.13
C ILE A 17 9.90 15.69 13.51
N ALA A 18 9.07 15.11 14.36
CA ALA A 18 9.19 13.70 14.77
C ALA A 18 9.02 12.75 13.57
N SER A 19 8.03 13.01 12.71
CA SER A 19 7.81 12.25 11.48
C SER A 19 9.00 12.33 10.53
N ALA A 20 9.59 13.54 10.35
CA ALA A 20 10.77 13.72 9.50
C ALA A 20 12.02 13.04 10.10
N ALA A 21 12.21 13.09 11.43
CA ALA A 21 13.32 12.42 12.11
C ALA A 21 13.25 10.90 11.96
N LEU A 22 12.03 10.32 12.09
CA LEU A 22 11.79 8.90 11.86
C LEU A 22 12.04 8.54 10.39
N GLY A 23 11.51 9.32 9.43
CA GLY A 23 11.74 9.12 8.00
C GLY A 23 13.24 9.09 7.66
N ALA A 24 14.00 10.04 8.20
CA ALA A 24 15.46 10.05 8.03
C ALA A 24 16.14 8.81 8.61
N ALA A 25 15.67 8.31 9.76
CA ALA A 25 16.20 7.07 10.36
C ALA A 25 15.94 5.85 9.47
N MET A 26 14.78 5.79 8.81
CA MET A 26 14.46 4.73 7.84
C MET A 26 15.32 4.84 6.57
N GLU A 27 15.40 6.03 5.98
CA GLU A 27 16.17 6.25 4.74
C GLU A 27 17.67 5.98 4.94
N LEU A 28 18.24 6.33 6.10
CA LEU A 28 19.66 6.13 6.41
C LEU A 28 19.96 4.74 6.99
N GLY A 29 18.96 3.92 7.28
CA GLY A 29 19.14 2.58 7.83
C GLY A 29 19.61 2.55 9.30
N LEU A 30 19.30 3.60 10.08
CA LEU A 30 19.76 3.73 11.47
C LEU A 30 19.41 2.52 12.34
N PHE A 31 18.17 2.01 12.24
CA PHE A 31 17.72 0.90 13.07
C PHE A 31 18.46 -0.40 12.76
N TRP A 32 18.81 -0.68 11.51
CA TRP A 32 19.59 -1.84 11.10
C TRP A 32 21.04 -1.71 11.56
N LEU A 33 21.66 -0.52 11.39
CA LEU A 33 22.99 -0.24 11.91
C LEU A 33 23.09 -0.49 13.42
N LEU A 34 22.11 -0.01 14.20
CA LEU A 34 22.08 -0.15 15.64
C LEU A 34 21.66 -1.57 16.10
N ALA A 35 20.97 -2.32 15.24
CA ALA A 35 20.61 -3.72 15.51
C ALA A 35 21.82 -4.66 15.40
N GLU A 36 22.80 -4.34 14.54
CA GLU A 36 24.05 -5.10 14.46
C GLU A 36 24.87 -4.98 15.74
N GLN A 37 25.00 -3.75 16.25
CA GLN A 37 25.62 -3.47 17.55
C GLN A 37 25.21 -2.08 18.07
N PRO A 38 25.02 -1.92 19.38
CA PRO A 38 24.80 -0.61 19.98
C PRO A 38 25.96 0.33 19.70
N ARG A 39 25.66 1.61 19.38
CA ARG A 39 26.65 2.65 19.09
C ARG A 39 26.29 3.96 19.80
N ASP A 40 27.32 4.72 20.17
CA ASP A 40 27.16 6.10 20.62
C ASP A 40 26.96 7.06 19.43
N ALA A 41 26.69 8.32 19.71
CA ALA A 41 26.45 9.34 18.69
C ALA A 41 27.63 9.53 17.72
N ALA A 42 28.85 9.41 18.23
CA ALA A 42 30.07 9.51 17.42
C ALA A 42 30.16 8.33 16.44
N GLY A 43 29.93 7.09 16.90
CA GLY A 43 29.96 5.88 16.08
C GLY A 43 28.82 5.83 15.04
N VAL A 44 27.63 6.34 15.38
CA VAL A 44 26.54 6.48 14.40
C VAL A 44 26.89 7.58 13.39
N GLY A 45 27.41 8.72 13.87
CA GLY A 45 27.83 9.85 13.04
C GLY A 45 28.88 9.46 12.01
N GLU A 46 29.90 8.69 12.42
CA GLU A 46 30.92 8.15 11.51
C GLU A 46 30.32 7.19 10.45
N ALA A 47 29.45 6.26 10.88
CA ALA A 47 28.88 5.26 10.00
C ALA A 47 27.91 5.83 8.97
N LEU A 48 27.12 6.86 9.34
CA LEU A 48 26.07 7.44 8.49
C LEU A 48 26.47 8.79 7.86
N GLY A 49 27.68 9.31 8.13
CA GLY A 49 28.11 10.60 7.64
C GLY A 49 27.37 11.80 8.26
N VAL A 50 26.87 11.66 9.49
CA VAL A 50 26.11 12.69 10.23
C VAL A 50 27.03 13.38 11.22
N PRO A 51 27.08 14.75 11.30
CA PRO A 51 27.86 15.44 12.32
C PRO A 51 27.46 15.03 13.74
N GLU A 52 28.45 14.72 14.59
CA GLU A 52 28.26 14.11 15.93
C GLU A 52 27.19 14.84 16.75
N LYS A 53 27.31 16.16 16.92
CA LYS A 53 26.35 16.93 17.72
C LYS A 53 24.91 16.88 17.18
N ARG A 54 24.74 16.78 15.85
CA ARG A 54 23.42 16.59 15.23
C ARG A 54 22.90 15.19 15.50
N CYS A 55 23.80 14.20 15.46
CA CYS A 55 23.51 12.83 15.77
C CYS A 55 23.05 12.66 17.23
N GLU A 56 23.72 13.29 18.19
CA GLU A 56 23.30 13.30 19.60
C GLU A 56 21.82 13.69 19.74
N HIS A 57 21.43 14.86 19.26
CA HIS A 57 20.05 15.35 19.38
C HIS A 57 19.04 14.51 18.59
N TRP A 58 19.44 13.94 17.46
CA TRP A 58 18.58 13.05 16.68
C TRP A 58 18.31 11.75 17.41
N LEU A 59 19.33 11.12 18.00
CA LEU A 59 19.19 9.90 18.79
C LEU A 59 18.39 10.14 20.06
N GLU A 60 18.62 11.25 20.76
CA GLU A 60 17.82 11.68 21.91
C GLU A 60 16.34 11.83 21.55
N LEU A 61 16.02 12.47 20.41
CA LEU A 61 14.65 12.64 19.93
C LEU A 61 14.00 11.26 19.66
N LEU A 62 14.67 10.36 18.94
CA LEU A 62 14.15 9.02 18.66
C LEU A 62 14.00 8.17 19.93
N SER A 63 14.89 8.36 20.90
CA SER A 63 14.80 7.74 22.23
C SER A 63 13.60 8.27 23.01
N SER A 64 13.34 9.57 22.99
CA SER A 64 12.17 10.18 23.63
C SER A 64 10.84 9.69 23.02
N MET A 65 10.85 9.26 21.75
CA MET A 65 9.70 8.62 21.08
C MET A 65 9.56 7.11 21.42
N GLY A 66 10.47 6.55 22.26
CA GLY A 66 10.46 5.14 22.60
C GLY A 66 10.96 4.20 21.50
N LEU A 67 11.62 4.74 20.47
CA LEU A 67 12.15 3.96 19.35
C LEU A 67 13.55 3.44 19.59
N LEU A 68 14.33 4.13 20.43
CA LEU A 68 15.65 3.72 20.85
C LEU A 68 15.70 3.60 22.37
N GLU A 69 16.57 2.72 22.86
CA GLU A 69 16.97 2.60 24.27
C GLU A 69 18.44 2.96 24.42
N GLU A 70 18.79 3.67 25.49
CA GLU A 70 20.15 4.03 25.84
C GLU A 70 20.78 2.97 26.75
N LEU A 71 21.91 2.42 26.31
CA LEU A 71 22.68 1.40 27.01
C LEU A 71 24.09 1.93 27.31
N ALA A 72 24.30 2.48 28.49
CA ALA A 72 25.62 3.01 28.91
C ALA A 72 26.27 3.97 27.89
N LYS A 73 25.50 4.97 27.39
CA LYS A 73 25.83 5.97 26.37
C LYS A 73 25.79 5.49 24.92
N ALA A 74 25.56 4.21 24.67
CA ALA A 74 25.25 3.70 23.34
C ALA A 74 23.74 3.56 23.16
N TYR A 75 23.26 3.61 21.91
CA TYR A 75 21.86 3.44 21.56
C TYR A 75 21.65 2.11 20.85
N ALA A 76 20.49 1.51 21.10
CA ALA A 76 20.01 0.32 20.41
C ALA A 76 18.52 0.47 20.06
N PRO A 77 17.98 -0.24 19.06
CA PRO A 77 16.54 -0.27 18.83
C PRO A 77 15.80 -0.82 20.05
N SER A 78 14.77 -0.12 20.51
CA SER A 78 13.91 -0.62 21.60
C SER A 78 13.20 -1.92 21.18
N SER A 79 12.63 -2.64 22.14
CA SER A 79 11.84 -3.84 21.85
C SER A 79 10.69 -3.55 20.89
N SER A 80 10.01 -2.42 21.08
CA SER A 80 8.93 -1.96 20.17
C SER A 80 9.44 -1.68 18.77
N ALA A 81 10.60 -1.02 18.63
CA ALA A 81 11.19 -0.74 17.32
C ALA A 81 11.69 -2.03 16.64
N ARG A 82 12.21 -3.00 17.39
CA ARG A 82 12.59 -4.31 16.83
C ARG A 82 11.37 -4.97 16.16
N THR A 83 10.29 -5.12 16.89
CA THR A 83 9.08 -5.78 16.38
C THR A 83 8.40 -4.95 15.28
N ALA A 84 8.20 -3.64 15.49
CA ALA A 84 7.44 -2.82 14.56
C ALA A 84 8.22 -2.37 13.32
N ILE A 85 9.56 -2.41 13.34
CA ILE A 85 10.41 -1.96 12.25
C ILE A 85 11.22 -3.12 11.66
N LEU A 86 12.11 -3.71 12.46
CA LEU A 86 13.10 -4.66 11.94
C LEU A 86 12.49 -6.02 11.54
N GLU A 87 11.47 -6.47 12.27
CA GLU A 87 10.77 -7.73 12.00
C GLU A 87 9.61 -7.55 11.04
N ALA A 88 9.10 -6.31 10.87
CA ALA A 88 7.94 -6.04 10.03
C ALA A 88 8.28 -6.02 8.54
N TYR A 89 9.28 -5.22 8.15
CA TYR A 89 9.64 -5.03 6.74
C TYR A 89 11.14 -4.86 6.58
N SER A 90 11.63 -5.08 5.35
CA SER A 90 13.03 -4.83 4.96
C SER A 90 13.40 -3.34 5.06
N GLN A 91 14.70 -3.08 5.15
CA GLN A 91 15.25 -1.71 5.12
C GLN A 91 14.84 -0.96 3.85
N ASP A 92 14.87 -1.63 2.69
CA ASP A 92 14.50 -1.03 1.41
C ASP A 92 13.02 -0.62 1.38
N THR A 93 12.13 -1.44 1.94
CA THR A 93 10.70 -1.13 2.06
C THR A 93 10.47 0.09 2.95
N TRP A 94 11.09 0.15 4.14
CA TRP A 94 10.98 1.30 5.01
C TRP A 94 11.58 2.58 4.41
N ALA A 95 12.73 2.48 3.76
CA ALA A 95 13.36 3.61 3.09
C ALA A 95 12.48 4.16 1.95
N LEU A 96 11.82 3.29 1.19
CA LEU A 96 10.90 3.71 0.14
C LEU A 96 9.64 4.36 0.71
N LEU A 97 9.04 3.78 1.77
CA LEU A 97 7.89 4.39 2.46
C LEU A 97 8.21 5.78 3.00
N ALA A 98 9.40 5.96 3.61
CA ALA A 98 9.86 7.25 4.10
C ALA A 98 10.08 8.26 2.96
N GLN A 99 10.65 7.81 1.84
CA GLN A 99 10.84 8.63 0.64
C GLN A 99 9.49 9.07 0.05
N GLU A 100 8.54 8.16 -0.15
CA GLU A 100 7.20 8.48 -0.67
C GLU A 100 6.47 9.48 0.27
N ALA A 101 6.58 9.32 1.59
CA ALA A 101 6.04 10.28 2.55
C ALA A 101 6.69 11.66 2.41
N ARG A 102 8.02 11.71 2.32
CA ARG A 102 8.78 12.95 2.17
C ARG A 102 8.46 13.70 0.87
N GLU A 103 8.23 12.97 -0.24
CA GLU A 103 7.86 13.56 -1.53
C GLU A 103 6.52 14.34 -1.47
N GLN A 104 5.68 14.06 -0.46
CA GLN A 104 4.41 14.76 -0.25
C GLN A 104 4.55 16.07 0.55
N PHE A 105 5.63 16.30 1.30
CA PHE A 105 5.78 17.49 2.14
C PHE A 105 5.60 18.84 1.40
N PRO A 106 6.11 19.04 0.18
CA PRO A 106 5.90 20.29 -0.55
C PRO A 106 4.43 20.64 -0.76
N ALA A 107 3.55 19.66 -0.88
CA ALA A 107 2.12 19.88 -1.03
C ALA A 107 1.48 20.52 0.23
N PHE A 108 2.08 20.30 1.40
CA PHE A 108 1.56 20.79 2.68
C PHE A 108 2.22 22.09 3.14
N HIS A 109 3.31 22.53 2.51
CA HIS A 109 4.08 23.69 2.97
C HIS A 109 3.21 24.95 3.06
N ASP A 110 2.39 25.23 2.06
CA ASP A 110 1.50 26.39 2.01
C ASP A 110 0.02 26.01 2.10
N LEU A 111 -0.31 24.95 2.87
CA LEU A 111 -1.65 24.38 2.90
C LEU A 111 -2.74 25.39 3.24
N ALA A 112 -2.47 26.35 4.14
CA ALA A 112 -3.43 27.39 4.50
C ALA A 112 -3.87 28.28 3.33
N LEU A 113 -3.02 28.44 2.33
CA LEU A 113 -3.33 29.15 1.09
C LEU A 113 -4.00 28.18 0.10
N ARG A 114 -3.41 27.03 -0.09
CA ARG A 114 -3.81 26.03 -1.11
C ARG A 114 -5.17 25.40 -0.86
N ILE A 115 -5.57 25.22 0.39
CA ILE A 115 -6.88 24.65 0.76
C ILE A 115 -8.08 25.50 0.28
N ARG A 116 -7.83 26.74 -0.12
CA ARG A 116 -8.84 27.67 -0.66
C ARG A 116 -8.93 27.63 -2.18
N GLU A 117 -7.98 27.02 -2.85
CA GLU A 117 -7.92 26.94 -4.29
C GLU A 117 -8.81 25.79 -4.78
N PRO A 118 -9.62 25.97 -5.83
CA PRO A 118 -10.47 24.92 -6.36
C PRO A 118 -9.69 23.84 -7.12
N ASP A 119 -8.48 24.19 -7.59
CA ASP A 119 -7.62 23.31 -8.36
C ASP A 119 -6.63 22.54 -7.46
N SER A 120 -5.92 21.57 -8.05
CA SER A 120 -4.91 20.78 -7.37
C SER A 120 -3.88 21.66 -6.63
N THR A 121 -3.59 21.30 -5.38
CA THR A 121 -2.55 21.94 -4.57
C THR A 121 -1.15 21.42 -4.88
N TRP A 122 -1.02 20.41 -5.73
CA TRP A 122 0.27 19.94 -6.21
C TRP A 122 0.99 21.04 -6.99
N ALA A 123 2.30 21.14 -6.83
CA ALA A 123 3.09 22.28 -7.32
C ALA A 123 2.75 22.64 -8.78
N PRO A 124 2.57 23.94 -9.11
CA PRO A 124 2.20 24.40 -10.44
C PRO A 124 3.22 24.07 -11.56
N GLN A 125 4.37 23.52 -11.18
CA GLN A 125 5.48 23.22 -12.09
C GLN A 125 5.60 21.73 -12.45
N GLU A 126 4.85 20.86 -11.75
CA GLU A 126 4.74 19.45 -12.15
C GLU A 126 3.30 19.17 -12.56
N PRO A 127 3.08 18.60 -13.74
CA PRO A 127 1.77 18.08 -14.08
C PRO A 127 1.33 17.10 -13.00
N THR A 128 0.03 17.05 -12.72
CA THR A 128 -0.66 16.05 -11.88
C THR A 128 0.21 14.80 -11.71
N LEU A 129 0.33 14.29 -10.46
CA LEU A 129 1.09 13.04 -10.23
C LEU A 129 0.90 12.13 -11.43
N PRO A 130 1.97 11.77 -12.15
CA PRO A 130 1.81 10.98 -13.35
C PRO A 130 0.98 9.77 -12.98
N ASP A 131 -0.07 9.53 -13.76
CA ASP A 131 -0.89 8.33 -13.75
C ASP A 131 -0.03 7.11 -13.37
N TYR A 132 -0.58 6.21 -12.53
CA TYR A 132 0.13 5.00 -12.09
C TYR A 132 0.84 4.30 -13.26
N VAL A 133 0.17 4.18 -14.40
CA VAL A 133 0.71 3.58 -15.62
C VAL A 133 1.97 4.31 -16.09
N ALA A 134 1.95 5.64 -16.12
CA ALA A 134 3.11 6.46 -16.51
C ALA A 134 4.24 6.35 -15.48
N ARG A 135 3.93 6.47 -14.18
CA ARG A 135 4.92 6.37 -13.09
C ARG A 135 5.68 5.03 -13.10
N MET A 136 4.95 3.93 -13.29
CA MET A 136 5.54 2.59 -13.33
C MET A 136 6.19 2.29 -14.68
N GLY A 137 5.71 2.92 -15.77
CA GLY A 137 6.28 2.77 -17.11
C GLY A 137 7.64 3.45 -17.29
N GLU A 138 7.80 4.66 -16.75
CA GLU A 138 8.99 5.50 -16.99
C GLU A 138 10.28 4.99 -16.34
N ARG A 139 10.20 4.37 -15.15
CA ARG A 139 11.35 3.98 -14.34
C ARG A 139 11.25 2.52 -13.87
N PRO A 140 11.83 1.56 -14.62
CA PRO A 140 11.74 0.14 -14.27
C PRO A 140 12.24 -0.20 -12.86
N GLU A 141 13.31 0.46 -12.39
CA GLU A 141 13.84 0.24 -11.05
C GLU A 141 12.91 0.75 -9.95
N ARG A 142 12.25 1.88 -10.17
CA ARG A 142 11.21 2.38 -9.25
C ARG A 142 10.04 1.40 -9.20
N ALA A 143 9.56 0.93 -10.34
CA ALA A 143 8.50 -0.06 -10.40
C ALA A 143 8.87 -1.34 -9.66
N ARG A 144 10.10 -1.83 -9.85
CA ARG A 144 10.63 -3.01 -9.17
C ARG A 144 10.65 -2.84 -7.64
N ARG A 145 11.22 -1.74 -7.14
CA ARG A 145 11.26 -1.45 -5.69
C ARG A 145 9.85 -1.30 -5.11
N PHE A 146 8.98 -0.56 -5.80
CA PHE A 146 7.60 -0.37 -5.39
C PHE A 146 6.82 -1.70 -5.33
N THR A 147 6.97 -2.56 -6.33
CA THR A 147 6.32 -3.88 -6.36
C THR A 147 6.81 -4.78 -5.22
N ARG A 148 8.12 -4.75 -4.90
CA ARG A 148 8.67 -5.50 -3.77
C ARG A 148 8.21 -4.96 -2.42
N MET A 149 8.11 -3.65 -2.27
CA MET A 149 7.50 -3.04 -1.09
C MET A 149 6.06 -3.51 -0.91
N LEU A 150 5.24 -3.48 -1.97
CA LEU A 150 3.86 -3.97 -1.92
C LEU A 150 3.78 -5.46 -1.59
N TYR A 151 4.72 -6.26 -2.07
CA TYR A 151 4.82 -7.68 -1.71
C TYR A 151 4.97 -7.86 -0.19
N GLU A 152 5.86 -7.11 0.45
CA GLU A 152 6.06 -7.21 1.91
C GLU A 152 4.85 -6.70 2.70
N ILE A 153 4.34 -5.51 2.39
CA ILE A 153 3.29 -4.89 3.20
C ILE A 153 1.92 -5.55 3.06
N HIS A 154 1.69 -6.30 1.98
CA HIS A 154 0.42 -7.00 1.76
C HIS A 154 0.43 -8.48 2.17
N GLN A 155 1.54 -9.02 2.71
CA GLN A 155 1.58 -10.39 3.23
C GLN A 155 0.44 -10.69 4.23
N PRO A 156 0.18 -9.84 5.25
CA PRO A 156 -0.91 -10.10 6.20
C PRO A 156 -2.29 -10.15 5.52
N LEU A 157 -2.55 -9.26 4.55
CA LEU A 157 -3.79 -9.26 3.79
C LEU A 157 -3.91 -10.51 2.91
N ALA A 158 -2.83 -10.91 2.27
CA ALA A 158 -2.80 -12.11 1.44
C ALA A 158 -3.15 -13.36 2.27
N ASP A 159 -2.63 -13.45 3.49
CA ASP A 159 -2.96 -14.52 4.43
C ASP A 159 -4.44 -14.47 4.88
N GLU A 160 -4.97 -13.28 5.20
CA GLU A 160 -6.39 -13.12 5.53
C GLU A 160 -7.29 -13.60 4.38
N LEU A 161 -7.00 -13.20 3.15
CA LEU A 161 -7.76 -13.58 1.97
C LEU A 161 -7.65 -15.08 1.67
N ALA A 162 -6.44 -15.64 1.75
CA ALA A 162 -6.24 -17.07 1.54
C ALA A 162 -6.95 -17.94 2.59
N ASN A 163 -7.25 -17.37 3.78
CA ASN A 163 -8.03 -18.05 4.83
C ASN A 163 -9.54 -17.87 4.69
N SER A 164 -10.02 -16.83 4.02
CA SER A 164 -11.42 -16.41 4.04
C SER A 164 -12.15 -16.53 2.72
N LEU A 165 -11.45 -16.48 1.57
CA LEU A 165 -12.08 -16.57 0.27
C LEU A 165 -12.61 -17.98 0.00
N ASP A 166 -13.86 -18.07 -0.44
CA ASP A 166 -14.40 -19.31 -0.96
C ASP A 166 -13.83 -19.58 -2.36
N MET A 167 -12.92 -20.56 -2.45
CA MET A 167 -12.26 -20.98 -3.68
C MET A 167 -12.93 -22.24 -4.30
N THR A 168 -14.14 -22.61 -3.86
CA THR A 168 -14.85 -23.77 -4.40
C THR A 168 -15.10 -23.59 -5.89
N GLY A 169 -14.62 -24.54 -6.69
CA GLY A 169 -14.78 -24.56 -8.15
C GLY A 169 -13.87 -23.57 -8.90
N VAL A 170 -12.95 -22.88 -8.22
CA VAL A 170 -12.00 -21.95 -8.85
C VAL A 170 -10.72 -22.68 -9.20
N GLU A 171 -10.44 -22.81 -10.48
CA GLU A 171 -9.17 -23.34 -11.02
C GLU A 171 -8.39 -22.29 -11.81
N ARG A 172 -9.08 -21.23 -12.29
CA ARG A 172 -8.47 -20.13 -13.03
C ARG A 172 -8.84 -18.78 -12.40
N LEU A 173 -7.84 -18.11 -11.82
CA LEU A 173 -7.96 -16.80 -11.18
C LEU A 173 -7.33 -15.73 -12.07
N MET A 174 -8.02 -14.59 -12.27
CA MET A 174 -7.40 -13.33 -12.68
C MET A 174 -7.26 -12.42 -11.46
N ASP A 175 -6.06 -11.91 -11.22
CA ASP A 175 -5.74 -10.93 -10.18
C ASP A 175 -5.51 -9.57 -10.86
N LEU A 176 -6.56 -8.76 -10.90
CA LEU A 176 -6.58 -7.49 -11.63
C LEU A 176 -5.90 -6.39 -10.82
N GLY A 177 -4.86 -5.77 -11.38
CA GLY A 177 -4.02 -4.84 -10.65
C GLY A 177 -3.23 -5.53 -9.54
N GLY A 178 -3.01 -6.85 -9.64
CA GLY A 178 -2.43 -7.68 -8.57
C GLY A 178 -0.97 -7.42 -8.24
N GLY A 179 -0.31 -6.50 -8.96
CA GLY A 179 1.01 -5.99 -8.63
C GLY A 179 2.08 -7.08 -8.52
N SER A 180 2.49 -7.33 -7.28
CA SER A 180 3.48 -8.36 -6.95
C SER A 180 2.95 -9.80 -7.07
N GLY A 181 1.64 -9.98 -7.16
CA GLY A 181 0.99 -11.28 -7.10
C GLY A 181 0.94 -11.91 -5.71
N VAL A 182 1.14 -11.12 -4.64
CA VAL A 182 1.22 -11.65 -3.27
C VAL A 182 -0.05 -12.38 -2.83
N VAL A 183 -1.24 -11.86 -3.18
CA VAL A 183 -2.52 -12.50 -2.88
C VAL A 183 -2.66 -13.79 -3.70
N SER A 184 -2.36 -13.73 -4.99
CA SER A 184 -2.34 -14.90 -5.86
C SER A 184 -1.39 -15.97 -5.34
N LEU A 185 -0.18 -15.63 -4.89
CA LEU A 185 0.78 -16.57 -4.30
C LEU A 185 0.22 -17.26 -3.05
N ALA A 186 -0.39 -16.50 -2.13
CA ALA A 186 -0.98 -17.07 -0.93
C ALA A 186 -2.12 -18.06 -1.26
N LEU A 187 -2.95 -17.74 -2.27
CA LEU A 187 -3.99 -18.64 -2.76
C LEU A 187 -3.42 -19.89 -3.45
N LEU A 188 -2.39 -19.73 -4.29
CA LEU A 188 -1.73 -20.84 -4.98
C LEU A 188 -1.09 -21.85 -4.02
N HIS A 189 -0.51 -21.39 -2.92
CA HIS A 189 0.05 -22.26 -1.89
C HIS A 189 -1.02 -23.16 -1.25
N ARG A 190 -2.26 -22.68 -1.10
CA ARG A 190 -3.35 -23.43 -0.47
C ARG A 190 -4.16 -24.27 -1.45
N HIS A 191 -4.17 -23.89 -2.73
CA HIS A 191 -5.00 -24.52 -3.75
C HIS A 191 -4.13 -25.11 -4.88
N PRO A 192 -3.70 -26.39 -4.77
CA PRO A 192 -2.74 -26.99 -5.71
C PRO A 192 -3.19 -27.03 -7.18
N ARG A 193 -4.50 -27.00 -7.45
CA ARG A 193 -5.04 -27.00 -8.83
C ARG A 193 -5.26 -25.60 -9.40
N LEU A 194 -5.12 -24.55 -8.58
CA LEU A 194 -5.30 -23.18 -9.00
C LEU A 194 -4.15 -22.76 -9.91
N ALA A 195 -4.49 -22.06 -10.99
CA ALA A 195 -3.59 -21.26 -11.79
C ALA A 195 -4.06 -19.80 -11.75
N ALA A 196 -3.16 -18.85 -11.60
CA ALA A 196 -3.49 -17.44 -11.52
C ALA A 196 -2.78 -16.63 -12.62
N THR A 197 -3.43 -15.56 -13.06
CA THR A 197 -2.87 -14.57 -13.98
C THR A 197 -3.00 -13.19 -13.35
N VAL A 198 -1.88 -12.59 -13.00
CA VAL A 198 -1.83 -11.18 -12.58
C VAL A 198 -1.88 -10.30 -13.81
N VAL A 199 -2.74 -9.29 -13.80
CA VAL A 199 -2.81 -8.27 -14.84
C VAL A 199 -2.35 -6.94 -14.24
N ASP A 200 -1.27 -6.38 -14.77
CA ASP A 200 -0.72 -5.09 -14.35
C ASP A 200 0.15 -4.48 -15.47
N VAL A 201 0.72 -3.30 -15.27
CA VAL A 201 1.61 -2.66 -16.24
C VAL A 201 2.93 -3.42 -16.37
N ALA A 202 3.59 -3.30 -17.53
CA ALA A 202 4.70 -4.16 -17.95
C ALA A 202 5.86 -4.26 -16.94
N ASN A 203 6.31 -3.13 -16.35
CA ASN A 203 7.42 -3.16 -15.40
C ASN A 203 7.04 -3.78 -14.06
N VAL A 204 5.78 -3.64 -13.64
CA VAL A 204 5.23 -4.29 -12.44
C VAL A 204 5.11 -5.79 -12.66
N CYS A 205 4.56 -6.22 -13.81
CA CYS A 205 4.51 -7.64 -14.20
C CYS A 205 5.91 -8.29 -14.21
N LYS A 206 6.92 -7.57 -14.71
CA LYS A 206 8.29 -8.06 -14.69
C LYS A 206 8.82 -8.29 -13.28
N ALA A 207 8.59 -7.33 -12.39
CA ALA A 207 8.99 -7.44 -10.98
C ALA A 207 8.20 -8.53 -10.23
N GLY A 208 6.90 -8.64 -10.50
CA GLY A 208 6.06 -9.71 -9.95
C GLY A 208 6.50 -11.10 -10.41
N HIS A 209 6.91 -11.24 -11.68
CA HIS A 209 7.44 -12.51 -12.18
C HIS A 209 8.76 -12.92 -11.47
N GLU A 210 9.65 -11.96 -11.16
CA GLU A 210 10.84 -12.24 -10.34
C GLU A 210 10.43 -12.82 -8.97
N ILE A 211 9.40 -12.25 -8.33
CA ILE A 211 8.87 -12.74 -7.05
C ILE A 211 8.25 -14.13 -7.20
N ALA A 212 7.52 -14.41 -8.29
CA ALA A 212 6.96 -15.74 -8.55
C ALA A 212 8.06 -16.81 -8.69
N VAL A 213 9.15 -16.51 -9.38
CA VAL A 213 10.33 -17.39 -9.51
C VAL A 213 10.98 -17.64 -8.13
N GLU A 214 11.16 -16.60 -7.32
CA GLU A 214 11.69 -16.71 -5.95
C GLU A 214 10.83 -17.62 -5.06
N ASN A 215 9.52 -17.68 -5.33
CA ASN A 215 8.56 -18.54 -4.63
C ASN A 215 8.32 -19.90 -5.31
N SER A 216 9.01 -20.21 -6.43
CA SER A 216 8.84 -21.44 -7.23
C SER A 216 7.40 -21.64 -7.72
N MET A 217 6.74 -20.55 -8.12
CA MET A 217 5.35 -20.55 -8.60
C MET A 217 5.20 -20.06 -10.05
N GLU A 218 6.28 -19.87 -10.79
CA GLU A 218 6.30 -19.35 -12.16
C GLU A 218 5.51 -20.22 -13.16
N GLU A 219 5.33 -21.50 -12.89
CA GLU A 219 4.52 -22.39 -13.74
C GLU A 219 3.00 -22.20 -13.52
N ARG A 220 2.59 -21.66 -12.36
CA ARG A 220 1.19 -21.51 -11.97
C ARG A 220 0.74 -20.07 -11.81
N LEU A 221 1.69 -19.11 -11.77
CA LEU A 221 1.45 -17.68 -11.68
C LEU A 221 1.99 -17.00 -12.93
N ALA A 222 1.08 -16.70 -13.85
CA ALA A 222 1.40 -15.94 -15.06
C ALA A 222 1.21 -14.43 -14.82
N PHE A 223 1.90 -13.62 -15.63
CA PHE A 223 1.77 -12.15 -15.64
C PHE A 223 1.39 -11.68 -17.04
N HIS A 224 0.32 -10.91 -17.13
CA HIS A 224 -0.17 -10.33 -18.37
C HIS A 224 -0.04 -8.80 -18.30
N ALA A 225 0.89 -8.25 -19.10
CA ALA A 225 1.14 -6.82 -19.13
C ALA A 225 0.04 -6.09 -19.93
N ALA A 226 -0.77 -5.29 -19.25
CA ALA A 226 -1.84 -4.53 -19.86
C ALA A 226 -2.27 -3.32 -19.02
N ASP A 227 -2.72 -2.25 -19.65
CA ASP A 227 -3.61 -1.27 -19.05
C ASP A 227 -5.03 -1.85 -19.06
N PHE A 228 -5.47 -2.37 -17.92
CA PHE A 228 -6.75 -3.06 -17.83
C PHE A 228 -7.97 -2.17 -18.12
N LEU A 229 -7.81 -0.87 -18.15
CA LEU A 229 -8.88 0.06 -18.57
C LEU A 229 -9.01 0.16 -20.09
N ARG A 230 -7.94 -0.13 -20.85
CA ARG A 230 -7.87 0.15 -22.30
C ARG A 230 -7.59 -1.10 -23.13
N ASP A 231 -6.65 -1.95 -22.69
CA ASP A 231 -6.13 -3.06 -23.48
C ASP A 231 -7.06 -4.28 -23.40
N GLU A 232 -7.00 -5.17 -24.40
CA GLU A 232 -7.70 -6.45 -24.34
C GLU A 232 -7.13 -7.33 -23.21
N LEU A 233 -8.04 -8.01 -22.51
CA LEU A 233 -7.71 -8.90 -21.40
C LEU A 233 -8.05 -10.35 -21.76
N PRO A 234 -7.28 -11.32 -21.24
CA PRO A 234 -7.57 -12.74 -21.41
C PRO A 234 -8.92 -13.11 -20.78
N ARG A 235 -9.53 -14.18 -21.28
CA ARG A 235 -10.88 -14.62 -20.86
C ARG A 235 -10.86 -16.04 -20.29
N GLY A 236 -11.97 -16.44 -19.71
CA GLY A 236 -12.20 -17.80 -19.24
C GLY A 236 -11.67 -18.01 -17.83
N PHE A 237 -11.97 -17.08 -16.93
CA PHE A 237 -11.63 -17.17 -15.51
C PHE A 237 -12.86 -17.58 -14.69
N ASP A 238 -12.62 -18.38 -13.65
CA ASP A 238 -13.63 -18.77 -12.69
C ASP A 238 -13.80 -17.70 -11.60
N MET A 239 -12.74 -16.89 -11.41
CA MET A 239 -12.74 -15.74 -10.51
C MET A 239 -11.89 -14.61 -11.08
N VAL A 240 -12.41 -13.39 -11.01
CA VAL A 240 -11.65 -12.15 -11.13
C VAL A 240 -11.58 -11.53 -9.75
N LEU A 241 -10.38 -11.29 -9.24
CA LEU A 241 -10.10 -10.61 -7.99
C LEU A 241 -9.60 -9.20 -8.27
N GLU A 242 -10.18 -8.23 -7.60
CA GLU A 242 -9.75 -6.84 -7.55
C GLU A 242 -9.48 -6.47 -6.09
N CYS A 243 -8.20 -6.30 -5.74
CA CYS A 243 -7.78 -6.11 -4.36
C CYS A 243 -6.94 -4.84 -4.19
N ASP A 244 -7.45 -3.86 -3.42
CA ASP A 244 -6.82 -2.54 -3.19
C ASP A 244 -6.48 -1.77 -4.49
N VAL A 245 -7.24 -1.97 -5.58
CA VAL A 245 -7.03 -1.29 -6.87
C VAL A 245 -7.59 0.13 -6.84
N GLY A 246 -8.74 0.32 -6.22
CA GLY A 246 -9.35 1.63 -5.99
C GLY A 246 -9.99 2.27 -7.24
N ILE A 247 -10.17 1.53 -8.32
CA ILE A 247 -10.79 1.98 -9.57
C ILE A 247 -12.07 1.19 -9.80
N TYR A 248 -13.21 1.86 -9.72
CA TYR A 248 -14.52 1.23 -9.82
C TYR A 248 -15.42 1.94 -10.81
N GLY A 249 -16.29 1.19 -11.46
CA GLY A 249 -17.29 1.77 -12.35
C GLY A 249 -18.07 0.71 -13.15
N GLU A 250 -19.28 1.07 -13.55
CA GLU A 250 -20.16 0.21 -14.34
C GLU A 250 -19.49 -0.36 -15.60
N ALA A 251 -18.79 0.49 -16.35
CA ALA A 251 -18.11 0.08 -17.58
C ALA A 251 -17.00 -0.95 -17.32
N LEU A 252 -16.21 -0.75 -16.24
CA LEU A 252 -15.19 -1.70 -15.83
C LEU A 252 -15.83 -3.03 -15.42
N PHE A 253 -16.85 -3.00 -14.57
CA PHE A 253 -17.52 -4.22 -14.12
C PHE A 253 -18.15 -5.02 -15.26
N ARG A 254 -18.81 -4.37 -16.21
CA ARG A 254 -19.30 -5.04 -17.44
C ARG A 254 -18.18 -5.70 -18.23
N ARG A 255 -17.03 -5.02 -18.34
CA ARG A 255 -15.86 -5.57 -18.99
C ARG A 255 -15.34 -6.80 -18.26
N LEU A 256 -15.25 -6.75 -16.91
CA LEU A 256 -14.79 -7.87 -16.09
C LEU A 256 -15.76 -9.06 -16.16
N GLY A 257 -17.08 -8.81 -16.20
CA GLY A 257 -18.08 -9.85 -16.40
C GLY A 257 -17.88 -10.65 -17.69
N ALA A 258 -17.46 -9.97 -18.77
CA ALA A 258 -17.18 -10.64 -20.05
C ALA A 258 -15.91 -11.52 -20.05
N LEU A 259 -15.08 -11.45 -19.00
CA LEU A 259 -13.88 -12.29 -18.83
C LEU A 259 -14.17 -13.59 -18.08
N LEU A 260 -15.27 -13.63 -17.35
CA LEU A 260 -15.66 -14.75 -16.50
C LEU A 260 -16.23 -15.91 -17.33
N ASN A 261 -15.99 -17.11 -16.85
CA ASN A 261 -16.71 -18.31 -17.27
C ASN A 261 -18.18 -18.27 -16.80
N PRO A 262 -19.09 -19.07 -17.38
CA PRO A 262 -20.39 -19.28 -16.77
C PRO A 262 -20.26 -19.65 -15.29
N ASP A 263 -21.04 -19.02 -14.43
CA ASP A 263 -20.97 -19.14 -12.96
C ASP A 263 -19.67 -18.57 -12.31
N GLY A 264 -18.82 -17.90 -13.07
CA GLY A 264 -17.64 -17.20 -12.55
C GLY A 264 -18.00 -16.03 -11.64
N ARG A 265 -17.06 -15.63 -10.79
CA ARG A 265 -17.28 -14.62 -9.73
C ARG A 265 -16.31 -13.45 -9.85
N LEU A 266 -16.83 -12.24 -9.63
CA LEU A 266 -16.03 -11.06 -9.35
C LEU A 266 -15.93 -10.90 -7.84
N VAL A 267 -14.72 -10.74 -7.32
CA VAL A 267 -14.45 -10.49 -5.90
C VAL A 267 -13.72 -9.16 -5.78
N ILE A 268 -14.30 -8.22 -5.04
CA ILE A 268 -13.72 -6.90 -4.79
C ILE A 268 -13.33 -6.82 -3.33
N VAL A 269 -12.10 -6.38 -3.06
CA VAL A 269 -11.54 -6.25 -1.71
C VAL A 269 -10.91 -4.89 -1.56
N ASP A 270 -11.52 -4.03 -0.73
CA ASP A 270 -10.93 -2.71 -0.44
C ASP A 270 -11.47 -2.13 0.88
N ARG A 271 -10.96 -0.96 1.24
CA ARG A 271 -11.47 -0.15 2.34
C ARG A 271 -12.54 0.80 1.83
N PHE A 272 -13.79 0.44 2.05
CA PHE A 272 -14.94 1.28 1.73
C PHE A 272 -15.38 2.11 2.93
N ALA A 273 -15.93 3.31 2.66
CA ALA A 273 -16.62 4.07 3.69
C ALA A 273 -17.88 3.31 4.12
N ARG A 274 -18.15 3.29 5.42
CA ARG A 274 -19.42 2.79 5.94
C ARG A 274 -20.45 3.91 5.95
N ALA A 275 -21.71 3.59 5.69
CA ALA A 275 -22.80 4.55 5.72
C ALA A 275 -23.01 5.16 7.13
N GLU A 276 -22.65 4.39 8.17
CA GLU A 276 -22.73 4.82 9.58
C GLU A 276 -21.42 4.41 10.30
N GLY A 277 -20.89 5.30 11.12
CA GLY A 277 -19.72 5.06 11.96
C GLY A 277 -18.58 6.07 11.77
N VAL A 278 -17.58 5.99 12.65
CA VAL A 278 -16.38 6.83 12.54
C VAL A 278 -15.52 6.25 11.42
N ALA A 279 -15.25 7.06 10.39
CA ALA A 279 -14.33 6.68 9.32
C ALA A 279 -12.95 6.39 9.92
N GLN A 280 -12.28 5.35 9.40
CA GLN A 280 -10.90 5.06 9.80
C GLN A 280 -10.01 6.26 9.44
N LEU A 281 -9.10 6.64 10.35
CA LEU A 281 -8.24 7.81 10.17
C LEU A 281 -7.45 7.76 8.85
N SER A 282 -7.02 6.57 8.44
CA SER A 282 -6.35 6.36 7.15
C SER A 282 -7.22 6.71 5.94
N LEU A 283 -8.53 6.44 5.99
CA LEU A 283 -9.47 6.84 4.93
C LEU A 283 -9.66 8.35 4.92
N LEU A 284 -9.75 8.99 6.10
CA LEU A 284 -9.85 10.45 6.19
C LEU A 284 -8.62 11.15 5.62
N TYR A 285 -7.41 10.63 5.91
CA TYR A 285 -6.18 11.14 5.30
C TYR A 285 -6.20 11.01 3.78
N ARG A 286 -6.57 9.84 3.26
CA ARG A 286 -6.68 9.64 1.81
C ARG A 286 -7.72 10.56 1.16
N ALA A 287 -8.90 10.70 1.79
CA ALA A 287 -9.93 11.63 1.31
C ALA A 287 -9.43 13.07 1.28
N PHE A 288 -8.73 13.49 2.33
CA PHE A 288 -8.16 14.82 2.39
C PHE A 288 -7.11 15.03 1.29
N LEU A 289 -6.19 14.08 1.10
CA LEU A 289 -5.19 14.13 0.03
C LEU A 289 -5.85 14.20 -1.35
N ALA A 290 -6.83 13.35 -1.62
CA ALA A 290 -7.58 13.37 -2.88
C ALA A 290 -8.28 14.70 -3.11
N SER A 291 -8.87 15.30 -2.06
CA SER A 291 -9.52 16.62 -2.17
C SER A 291 -8.56 17.76 -2.52
N LEU A 292 -7.27 17.57 -2.27
CA LEU A 292 -6.20 18.49 -2.65
C LEU A 292 -5.58 18.17 -4.02
N GLY A 293 -6.12 17.18 -4.75
CA GLY A 293 -5.58 16.71 -6.01
C GLY A 293 -4.28 15.91 -5.86
N ILE A 294 -4.01 15.39 -4.67
CA ILE A 294 -2.87 14.53 -4.40
C ILE A 294 -3.31 13.08 -4.53
N GLY A 295 -3.10 12.49 -5.71
CA GLY A 295 -3.52 11.14 -6.06
C GLY A 295 -4.98 11.03 -6.54
N ASP A 296 -5.23 10.05 -7.39
CA ASP A 296 -6.56 9.72 -7.91
C ASP A 296 -7.23 8.71 -6.97
N PHE A 297 -7.76 9.20 -5.86
CA PHE A 297 -8.41 8.34 -4.90
C PHE A 297 -9.83 8.81 -4.61
N THR A 298 -10.81 8.02 -5.02
CA THR A 298 -12.23 8.22 -4.65
C THR A 298 -12.61 7.24 -3.56
N ILE A 299 -13.12 7.76 -2.44
CA ILE A 299 -13.68 6.90 -1.39
C ILE A 299 -15.10 6.53 -1.79
N HIS A 300 -15.31 5.25 -2.05
CA HIS A 300 -16.63 4.71 -2.30
C HIS A 300 -17.23 4.12 -1.00
N THR A 301 -18.53 4.16 -0.94
CA THR A 301 -19.31 3.38 0.03
C THR A 301 -19.60 1.99 -0.53
N VAL A 302 -19.87 1.03 0.34
CA VAL A 302 -20.31 -0.31 -0.09
C VAL A 302 -21.57 -0.22 -0.97
N VAL A 303 -22.51 0.67 -0.63
CA VAL A 303 -23.76 0.86 -1.37
C VAL A 303 -23.51 1.36 -2.80
N GLU A 304 -22.55 2.27 -2.98
CA GLU A 304 -22.16 2.72 -4.31
C GLU A 304 -21.57 1.59 -5.15
N ILE A 305 -20.67 0.78 -4.59
CA ILE A 305 -20.10 -0.38 -5.28
C ILE A 305 -21.19 -1.39 -5.66
N GLN A 306 -22.09 -1.72 -4.74
CA GLN A 306 -23.22 -2.62 -5.02
C GLN A 306 -24.14 -2.07 -6.09
N THR A 307 -24.36 -0.75 -6.11
CA THR A 307 -25.17 -0.09 -7.14
C THR A 307 -24.50 -0.19 -8.53
N MET A 308 -23.19 0.08 -8.62
CA MET A 308 -22.43 -0.05 -9.87
C MET A 308 -22.41 -1.51 -10.37
N LEU A 309 -22.28 -2.49 -9.43
CA LEU A 309 -22.35 -3.91 -9.78
C LEU A 309 -23.72 -4.27 -10.36
N ALA A 310 -24.80 -3.84 -9.72
CA ALA A 310 -26.17 -4.08 -10.22
C ALA A 310 -26.41 -3.43 -11.60
N GLN A 311 -25.88 -2.23 -11.83
CA GLN A 311 -25.93 -1.55 -13.15
C GLN A 311 -25.13 -2.30 -14.22
N ALA A 312 -24.11 -3.06 -13.82
CA ALA A 312 -23.29 -3.90 -14.68
C ALA A 312 -23.79 -5.36 -14.79
N ASP A 313 -25.04 -5.60 -14.42
CA ASP A 313 -25.71 -6.90 -14.46
C ASP A 313 -25.12 -7.96 -13.49
N PHE A 314 -24.42 -7.53 -12.45
CA PHE A 314 -23.96 -8.41 -11.39
C PHE A 314 -24.96 -8.49 -10.23
N GLN A 315 -25.11 -9.69 -9.70
CA GLN A 315 -25.80 -9.94 -8.43
C GLN A 315 -24.78 -10.12 -7.31
N VAL A 316 -24.87 -9.31 -6.27
CA VAL A 316 -24.06 -9.49 -5.05
C VAL A 316 -24.49 -10.77 -4.34
N LEU A 317 -23.52 -11.64 -4.05
CA LEU A 317 -23.70 -12.93 -3.40
C LEU A 317 -23.31 -12.88 -1.92
N SER A 318 -22.27 -12.11 -1.61
CA SER A 318 -21.70 -12.06 -0.27
C SER A 318 -21.07 -10.71 0.02
N GLU A 319 -21.08 -10.33 1.29
CA GLU A 319 -20.34 -9.21 1.87
C GLU A 319 -19.77 -9.66 3.21
N SER A 320 -18.49 -9.40 3.42
CA SER A 320 -17.84 -9.69 4.70
C SER A 320 -16.75 -8.66 5.00
N THR A 321 -16.33 -8.59 6.26
CA THR A 321 -15.25 -7.68 6.69
C THR A 321 -14.09 -8.52 7.21
N LEU A 322 -12.89 -8.26 6.69
CA LEU A 322 -11.65 -8.89 7.13
C LEU A 322 -11.15 -8.27 8.46
N PRO A 323 -10.29 -8.96 9.22
CA PRO A 323 -9.62 -8.41 10.40
C PRO A 323 -8.88 -7.10 10.13
N SER A 324 -8.30 -6.92 8.94
CA SER A 324 -7.67 -5.67 8.48
C SER A 324 -8.64 -4.50 8.29
N GLY A 325 -9.96 -4.76 8.41
CA GLY A 325 -11.03 -3.79 8.18
C GLY A 325 -11.39 -3.58 6.71
N ARG A 326 -10.80 -4.34 5.77
CA ARG A 326 -11.25 -4.36 4.38
C ARG A 326 -12.57 -5.10 4.26
N ILE A 327 -13.37 -4.69 3.29
CA ILE A 327 -14.64 -5.32 2.96
C ILE A 327 -14.44 -6.17 1.70
N VAL A 328 -14.94 -7.38 1.73
CA VAL A 328 -14.95 -8.33 0.61
C VAL A 328 -16.36 -8.38 0.05
N ILE A 329 -16.52 -8.06 -1.22
CA ILE A 329 -17.79 -8.16 -1.94
C ILE A 329 -17.64 -9.22 -3.02
N GLY A 330 -18.40 -10.29 -2.94
CA GLY A 330 -18.50 -11.33 -3.96
C GLY A 330 -19.75 -11.12 -4.80
N ALA A 331 -19.60 -11.12 -6.14
CA ALA A 331 -20.70 -10.91 -7.08
C ALA A 331 -20.60 -11.86 -8.29
N ARG A 332 -21.73 -12.12 -8.96
CA ARG A 332 -21.83 -12.97 -10.16
C ARG A 332 -22.74 -12.30 -11.19
N THR A 333 -22.45 -12.48 -12.46
CA THR A 333 -23.34 -12.07 -13.59
C THR A 333 -24.54 -12.98 -13.72
#